data_4fde35efa471f0883d02e7c3133732ca
#
_entry.id   4fde35efa471f0883d02e7c3133732ca
#
_cell.length_a   1.000
_cell.length_b   1.000
_cell.length_c   1.000
_cell.angle_alpha   90.00
_cell.angle_beta   90.00
_cell.angle_gamma   90.00
#
_symmetry.space_group_name_H-M   'P 1'
#
loop_
_entity.id
_entity.type
_entity.pdbx_description
1 polymer ?
#
loop_
_entity_poly.entity_id
_entity_poly.type
_entity_poly.pdbx_seq_one_letter_code
_entity_poly.pdbx_strand_id
1 'polypeptide(L)'
;MKRSGTLTTPVTGLLIIALLMGMEITKAQSFFRQTGIQLLTKQEGLSNNTLTEIHQDKDGFLWLGTDVGLSRYDGIHFHNYNSADKEPYSITGIYETSDKMLWSRIANMNRLSCFNKMKGCYMSLLSSTPEVLTDILDLCVTKDKIYAITSQGAVSYTHLRAHE
;
A
#
# COMPACT_ATOMS: atom_id res chain seq x y z
N MET A 1 11.58 -68.65 20.47
CA MET A 1 11.84 -67.86 19.25
C MET A 1 11.02 -66.59 19.32
N LYS A 2 11.59 -65.43 19.76
CA LYS A 2 10.92 -64.11 19.83
C LYS A 2 11.31 -63.34 18.58
N ARG A 3 10.34 -63.00 17.75
CA ARG A 3 10.52 -62.04 16.66
C ARG A 3 10.35 -60.62 17.22
N SER A 4 11.42 -59.85 17.19
CA SER A 4 11.37 -58.42 17.43
C SER A 4 10.95 -57.71 16.13
N GLY A 5 9.71 -57.19 16.10
CA GLY A 5 9.27 -56.30 15.06
C GLY A 5 9.74 -54.89 15.38
N THR A 6 10.63 -54.34 14.60
CA THR A 6 10.99 -52.92 14.66
C THR A 6 9.88 -52.12 14.02
N LEU A 7 9.13 -51.38 14.83
CA LEU A 7 8.25 -50.31 14.36
C LEU A 7 9.11 -49.18 13.81
N THR A 8 9.22 -49.08 12.49
CA THR A 8 9.73 -47.88 11.85
C THR A 8 8.65 -46.83 11.92
N THR A 9 8.95 -45.79 12.68
CA THR A 9 8.05 -44.69 13.01
C THR A 9 7.63 -43.87 11.77
N PRO A 10 6.38 -43.33 11.69
CA PRO A 10 5.90 -42.50 10.58
C PRO A 10 6.56 -41.13 10.47
N VAL A 11 7.53 -40.84 11.34
CA VAL A 11 8.25 -39.55 11.40
C VAL A 11 9.10 -39.29 10.15
N THR A 12 9.65 -40.38 9.54
CA THR A 12 10.46 -40.26 8.33
C THR A 12 9.65 -39.82 7.10
N GLY A 13 8.40 -40.26 7.00
CA GLY A 13 7.50 -39.86 5.91
C GLY A 13 7.13 -38.36 5.97
N LEU A 14 6.87 -37.85 7.17
CA LEU A 14 6.50 -36.44 7.37
C LEU A 14 7.69 -35.52 7.06
N LEU A 15 8.92 -35.92 7.39
CA LEU A 15 10.13 -35.16 7.11
C LEU A 15 10.43 -35.07 5.61
N ILE A 16 10.16 -36.13 4.85
CA ILE A 16 10.35 -36.17 3.39
C ILE A 16 9.32 -35.29 2.70
N ILE A 17 8.06 -35.28 3.15
CA ILE A 17 7.01 -34.41 2.60
C ILE A 17 7.34 -32.93 2.88
N ALA A 18 7.79 -32.59 4.07
CA ALA A 18 8.22 -31.23 4.41
C ALA A 18 9.44 -30.78 3.58
N LEU A 19 10.37 -31.68 3.31
CA LEU A 19 11.54 -31.43 2.46
C LEU A 19 11.15 -31.20 1.00
N LEU A 20 10.20 -32.00 0.47
CA LEU A 20 9.67 -31.84 -0.88
C LEU A 20 8.88 -30.55 -1.06
N MET A 21 8.06 -30.18 -0.10
CA MET A 21 7.34 -28.90 -0.12
C MET A 21 8.30 -27.69 -0.02
N GLY A 22 9.39 -27.81 0.77
CA GLY A 22 10.44 -26.80 0.83
C GLY A 22 11.20 -26.63 -0.50
N MET A 23 11.38 -27.70 -1.26
CA MET A 23 12.03 -27.66 -2.58
C MET A 23 11.19 -26.94 -3.65
N GLU A 24 9.86 -27.05 -3.59
CA GLU A 24 8.98 -26.37 -4.54
C GLU A 24 8.98 -24.85 -4.31
N ILE A 25 8.98 -24.40 -3.05
CA ILE A 25 9.05 -22.97 -2.71
C ILE A 25 10.39 -22.37 -3.16
N THR A 26 11.49 -23.08 -2.95
CA THR A 26 12.83 -22.62 -3.38
C THR A 26 12.97 -22.56 -4.90
N LYS A 27 12.37 -23.47 -5.64
CA LYS A 27 12.35 -23.44 -7.12
C LYS A 27 11.53 -22.27 -7.65
N ALA A 28 10.37 -21.96 -7.05
CA ALA A 28 9.59 -20.81 -7.41
C ALA A 28 10.37 -19.50 -7.18
N GLN A 29 11.00 -19.33 -6.03
CA GLN A 29 11.84 -18.16 -5.74
C GLN A 29 13.05 -18.05 -6.68
N SER A 30 13.68 -19.15 -7.07
CA SER A 30 14.80 -19.14 -8.01
C SER A 30 14.36 -18.76 -9.43
N PHE A 31 13.17 -19.21 -9.85
CA PHE A 31 12.60 -18.86 -11.15
C PHE A 31 12.34 -17.36 -11.26
N PHE A 32 11.75 -16.72 -10.24
CA PHE A 32 11.52 -15.27 -10.23
C PHE A 32 12.82 -14.47 -10.28
N ARG A 33 13.87 -14.90 -9.58
CA ARG A 33 15.20 -14.26 -9.65
C ARG A 33 15.84 -14.34 -11.03
N GLN A 34 15.67 -15.46 -11.74
CA GLN A 34 16.27 -15.69 -13.04
C GLN A 34 15.58 -14.90 -14.17
N THR A 35 14.32 -14.52 -13.99
CA THR A 35 13.53 -13.74 -14.97
C THR A 35 13.61 -12.23 -14.75
N GLY A 36 14.32 -11.74 -13.73
CA GLY A 36 14.35 -10.34 -13.36
C GLY A 36 13.04 -9.83 -12.74
N ILE A 37 12.11 -10.74 -12.42
CA ILE A 37 10.86 -10.43 -11.74
C ILE A 37 11.10 -10.54 -10.23
N GLN A 38 10.74 -9.48 -9.50
CA GLN A 38 10.76 -9.46 -8.04
C GLN A 38 9.34 -9.34 -7.50
N LEU A 39 8.97 -10.24 -6.60
CA LEU A 39 7.72 -10.15 -5.86
C LEU A 39 7.95 -9.33 -4.59
N LEU A 40 7.21 -8.25 -4.43
CA LEU A 40 7.28 -7.35 -3.29
C LEU A 40 6.04 -7.58 -2.41
N THR A 41 6.25 -8.09 -1.20
CA THR A 41 5.20 -8.44 -0.25
C THR A 41 5.48 -7.85 1.14
N LYS A 42 4.65 -8.19 2.11
CA LYS A 42 4.90 -7.87 3.52
C LYS A 42 6.22 -8.46 4.04
N GLN A 43 6.73 -9.53 3.44
CA GLN A 43 8.02 -10.12 3.83
C GLN A 43 9.18 -9.21 3.44
N GLU A 44 9.03 -8.46 2.35
CA GLU A 44 10.00 -7.46 1.89
C GLU A 44 9.77 -6.09 2.53
N GLY A 45 8.77 -5.95 3.40
CA GLY A 45 8.52 -4.74 4.18
C GLY A 45 7.31 -3.91 3.74
N LEU A 46 6.53 -4.35 2.77
CA LEU A 46 5.28 -3.70 2.37
C LEU A 46 4.27 -3.70 3.54
N SER A 47 3.47 -2.64 3.69
CA SER A 47 2.49 -2.53 4.77
C SER A 47 1.37 -3.57 4.69
N ASN A 48 0.90 -3.88 3.47
CA ASN A 48 -0.13 -4.88 3.21
C ASN A 48 0.04 -5.48 1.81
N ASN A 49 -0.32 -6.77 1.62
CA ASN A 49 -0.29 -7.43 0.32
C ASN A 49 -1.49 -7.04 -0.57
N THR A 50 -2.54 -6.47 -0.02
CA THR A 50 -3.65 -5.91 -0.79
C THR A 50 -3.27 -4.52 -1.25
N LEU A 51 -2.85 -4.42 -2.51
CA LEU A 51 -2.55 -3.17 -3.19
C LEU A 51 -3.80 -2.65 -3.88
N THR A 52 -4.03 -1.38 -3.74
CA THR A 52 -5.18 -0.67 -4.32
C THR A 52 -4.76 0.29 -5.42
N GLU A 53 -3.52 0.80 -5.35
CA GLU A 53 -3.02 1.81 -6.27
C GLU A 53 -1.49 1.76 -6.36
N ILE A 54 -0.92 2.19 -7.49
CA ILE A 54 0.50 2.40 -7.68
C ILE A 54 0.75 3.71 -8.43
N HIS A 55 1.68 4.51 -7.92
CA HIS A 55 2.07 5.79 -8.50
C HIS A 55 3.59 5.98 -8.42
N GLN A 56 4.23 6.40 -9.50
CA GLN A 56 5.62 6.82 -9.47
C GLN A 56 5.68 8.34 -9.38
N ASP A 57 6.36 8.85 -8.35
CA ASP A 57 6.51 10.29 -8.19
C ASP A 57 7.63 10.86 -9.07
N LYS A 58 7.72 12.18 -9.12
CA LYS A 58 8.73 12.92 -9.92
C LYS A 58 10.16 12.71 -9.43
N ASP A 59 10.35 12.27 -8.19
CA ASP A 59 11.64 11.96 -7.60
C ASP A 59 12.03 10.49 -7.87
N GLY A 60 11.16 9.69 -8.53
CA GLY A 60 11.38 8.31 -8.96
C GLY A 60 10.97 7.25 -7.93
N PHE A 61 10.43 7.63 -6.78
CA PHE A 61 9.91 6.68 -5.79
C PHE A 61 8.57 6.10 -6.21
N LEU A 62 8.36 4.82 -5.90
CA LEU A 62 7.04 4.20 -6.06
C LEU A 62 6.22 4.37 -4.79
N TRP A 63 5.03 4.88 -4.95
CA TRP A 63 4.02 5.02 -3.91
C TRP A 63 2.92 4.00 -4.13
N LEU A 64 2.65 3.22 -3.10
CA LEU A 64 1.74 2.09 -3.13
C LEU A 64 0.61 2.35 -2.15
N GLY A 65 -0.59 2.49 -2.67
CA GLY A 65 -1.80 2.49 -1.85
C GLY A 65 -2.12 1.07 -1.39
N THR A 66 -2.43 0.91 -0.13
CA THR A 66 -2.83 -0.37 0.46
C THR A 66 -4.10 -0.20 1.28
N ASP A 67 -4.67 -1.30 1.74
CA ASP A 67 -5.84 -1.27 2.65
C ASP A 67 -5.55 -0.72 4.04
N VAL A 68 -4.27 -0.50 4.39
CA VAL A 68 -3.87 -0.04 5.73
C VAL A 68 -3.08 1.27 5.70
N GLY A 69 -2.91 1.89 4.54
CA GLY A 69 -2.20 3.15 4.39
C GLY A 69 -1.33 3.22 3.15
N LEU A 70 -0.34 4.10 3.18
CA LEU A 70 0.56 4.42 2.09
C LEU A 70 1.94 3.80 2.35
N SER A 71 2.52 3.16 1.34
CA SER A 71 3.89 2.66 1.38
C SER A 71 4.71 3.31 0.28
N ARG A 72 5.93 3.78 0.58
CA ARG A 72 6.89 4.27 -0.39
C ARG A 72 8.03 3.27 -0.57
N TYR A 73 8.36 2.96 -1.81
CA TYR A 73 9.48 2.08 -2.17
C TYR A 73 10.56 2.87 -2.89
N ASP A 74 11.79 2.77 -2.42
CA ASP A 74 12.97 3.48 -2.98
C ASP A 74 13.80 2.63 -3.96
N GLY A 75 13.33 1.41 -4.26
CA GLY A 75 14.04 0.42 -5.06
C GLY A 75 14.72 -0.66 -4.21
N ILE A 76 14.84 -0.46 -2.89
CA ILE A 76 15.48 -1.38 -1.96
C ILE A 76 14.61 -1.59 -0.72
N HIS A 77 14.10 -0.51 -0.11
CA HIS A 77 13.38 -0.55 1.15
C HIS A 77 11.98 0.05 1.04
N PHE A 78 11.09 -0.43 1.89
CA PHE A 78 9.78 0.15 2.11
C PHE A 78 9.79 1.10 3.30
N HIS A 79 9.13 2.25 3.12
CA HIS A 79 8.75 3.17 4.19
C HIS A 79 7.23 3.22 4.27
N ASN A 80 6.67 2.81 5.39
CA ASN A 80 5.22 2.70 5.59
C ASN A 80 4.70 3.90 6.38
N TYR A 81 3.63 4.49 5.90
CA TYR A 81 2.96 5.65 6.50
C TYR A 81 1.51 5.25 6.80
N ASN A 82 1.28 4.90 8.06
CA ASN A 82 -0.06 4.58 8.55
C ASN A 82 -0.76 5.85 9.02
N SER A 83 -2.07 5.78 9.18
CA SER A 83 -2.82 6.90 9.73
C SER A 83 -2.40 7.22 11.16
N ALA A 84 -2.41 8.50 11.52
CA ALA A 84 -2.13 8.95 12.90
C ALA A 84 -3.16 8.39 13.91
N ASP A 85 -4.38 8.15 13.45
CA ASP A 85 -5.52 7.73 14.26
C ASP A 85 -5.59 6.21 14.50
N LYS A 86 -4.58 5.46 14.03
CA LYS A 86 -4.51 3.97 14.10
C LYS A 86 -5.62 3.23 13.34
N GLU A 87 -6.53 3.94 12.72
CA GLU A 87 -7.52 3.33 11.83
C GLU A 87 -6.88 3.02 10.48
N PRO A 88 -7.19 1.87 9.87
CA PRO A 88 -6.64 1.52 8.57
C PRO A 88 -7.23 2.43 7.48
N TYR A 89 -6.36 3.06 6.69
CA TYR A 89 -6.75 3.85 5.53
C TYR A 89 -6.57 3.04 4.25
N SER A 90 -7.67 2.63 3.64
CA SER A 90 -7.62 2.05 2.29
C SER A 90 -7.44 3.20 1.29
N ILE A 91 -6.20 3.33 0.77
CA ILE A 91 -5.78 4.44 -0.09
C ILE A 91 -6.04 4.10 -1.55
N THR A 92 -6.73 4.99 -2.26
CA THR A 92 -6.96 4.87 -3.70
C THR A 92 -6.72 6.19 -4.42
N GLY A 93 -6.40 6.15 -5.71
CA GLY A 93 -6.24 7.33 -6.54
C GLY A 93 -5.12 8.24 -6.06
N ILE A 94 -3.87 7.81 -6.16
CA ILE A 94 -2.70 8.61 -5.72
C ILE A 94 -2.30 9.59 -6.82
N TYR A 95 -2.29 10.88 -6.50
CA TYR A 95 -1.94 11.97 -7.41
C TYR A 95 -0.90 12.90 -6.78
N GLU A 96 0.15 13.27 -7.52
CA GLU A 96 1.16 14.22 -7.07
C GLU A 96 0.93 15.62 -7.64
N THR A 97 0.92 16.62 -6.78
CA THR A 97 0.89 18.03 -7.15
C THR A 97 2.30 18.64 -7.22
N SER A 98 2.42 19.85 -7.80
CA SER A 98 3.71 20.53 -8.00
C SER A 98 4.41 20.93 -6.70
N ASP A 99 3.68 21.07 -5.62
CA ASP A 99 4.14 21.37 -4.27
C ASP A 99 4.57 20.15 -3.44
N LYS A 100 4.79 18.99 -4.11
CA LYS A 100 5.21 17.72 -3.51
C LYS A 100 4.20 17.13 -2.50
N MET A 101 2.94 17.44 -2.69
CA MET A 101 1.86 16.81 -1.94
C MET A 101 1.32 15.61 -2.72
N LEU A 102 0.99 14.54 -2.02
CA LEU A 102 0.24 13.42 -2.57
C LEU A 102 -1.21 13.50 -2.11
N TRP A 103 -2.08 13.54 -3.08
CA TRP A 103 -3.52 13.53 -2.86
C TRP A 103 -4.07 12.15 -3.15
N SER A 104 -4.96 11.69 -2.31
CA SER A 104 -5.59 10.38 -2.47
C SER A 104 -6.97 10.36 -1.84
N ARG A 105 -7.72 9.32 -2.16
CA ARG A 105 -8.99 9.01 -1.52
C ARG A 105 -8.78 7.93 -0.47
N ILE A 106 -9.37 8.11 0.71
CA ILE A 106 -9.52 7.06 1.71
C ILE A 106 -10.84 6.33 1.42
N ALA A 107 -10.75 5.18 0.76
CA ALA A 107 -11.91 4.50 0.20
C ALA A 107 -12.92 4.03 1.26
N ASN A 108 -12.44 3.47 2.37
CA ASN A 108 -13.28 2.99 3.46
C ASN A 108 -13.99 4.10 4.26
N MET A 109 -13.58 5.36 4.07
CA MET A 109 -14.18 6.53 4.73
C MET A 109 -14.79 7.52 3.73
N ASN A 110 -14.64 7.28 2.44
CA ASN A 110 -15.02 8.21 1.35
C ASN A 110 -14.50 9.64 1.56
N ARG A 111 -13.26 9.78 2.04
CA ARG A 111 -12.64 11.06 2.39
C ARG A 111 -11.41 11.35 1.55
N LEU A 112 -11.12 12.63 1.38
CA LEU A 112 -9.88 13.11 0.78
C LEU A 112 -8.73 13.00 1.79
N SER A 113 -7.57 12.57 1.31
CA SER A 113 -6.31 12.53 2.05
C SER A 113 -5.27 13.39 1.35
N CYS A 114 -4.46 14.06 2.13
CA CYS A 114 -3.31 14.82 1.67
C CYS A 114 -2.08 14.39 2.49
N PHE A 115 -1.03 13.97 1.80
CA PHE A 115 0.23 13.57 2.41
C PHE A 115 1.36 14.49 1.95
N ASN A 116 2.09 15.09 2.90
CA ASN A 116 3.24 15.91 2.62
C ASN A 116 4.49 15.05 2.51
N LYS A 117 5.04 14.90 1.31
CA LYS A 117 6.24 14.10 1.03
C LYS A 117 7.47 14.60 1.78
N MET A 118 7.60 15.91 1.96
CA MET A 118 8.76 16.53 2.63
C MET A 118 8.74 16.31 4.14
N LYS A 119 7.54 16.39 4.75
CA LYS A 119 7.37 16.18 6.19
C LYS A 119 7.17 14.70 6.55
N GLY A 120 6.84 13.84 5.57
CA GLY A 120 6.58 12.42 5.77
C GLY A 120 5.33 12.15 6.61
N CYS A 121 4.31 13.01 6.53
CA CYS A 121 3.10 12.88 7.34
C CYS A 121 1.84 13.30 6.59
N TYR A 122 0.71 12.75 7.03
CA TYR A 122 -0.60 13.20 6.61
C TYR A 122 -0.89 14.60 7.14
N MET A 123 -1.46 15.43 6.29
CA MET A 123 -1.87 16.78 6.64
C MET A 123 -3.32 16.78 7.11
N SER A 124 -3.61 17.50 8.19
CA SER A 124 -4.98 17.79 8.57
C SER A 124 -5.59 18.73 7.54
N LEU A 125 -6.62 18.27 6.86
CA LEU A 125 -7.40 19.13 5.96
C LEU A 125 -8.37 19.93 6.83
N LEU A 126 -7.92 21.09 7.28
CA LEU A 126 -8.77 22.08 7.92
C LEU A 126 -9.66 22.67 6.83
N SER A 127 -10.80 22.07 6.60
CA SER A 127 -11.77 22.65 5.71
C SER A 127 -12.64 23.63 6.48
N SER A 128 -12.79 24.83 5.93
CA SER A 128 -13.84 25.77 6.30
C SER A 128 -15.25 25.23 5.97
N THR A 129 -15.32 24.07 5.31
CA THR A 129 -16.57 23.37 4.95
C THR A 129 -16.37 21.86 5.13
N PRO A 130 -16.49 21.32 6.36
CA PRO A 130 -16.27 19.90 6.66
C PRO A 130 -17.15 18.94 5.85
N GLU A 131 -18.36 19.37 5.50
CA GLU A 131 -19.36 18.54 4.83
C GLU A 131 -19.03 18.24 3.36
N VAL A 132 -18.25 19.11 2.71
CA VAL A 132 -17.95 18.98 1.26
C VAL A 132 -16.83 17.98 0.98
N LEU A 133 -16.03 17.61 2.00
CA LEU A 133 -14.92 16.66 1.86
C LEU A 133 -15.26 15.22 2.25
N THR A 134 -16.51 14.97 2.57
CA THR A 134 -17.03 13.64 2.82
C THR A 134 -17.72 13.10 1.58
N ASP A 135 -17.83 11.77 1.48
CA ASP A 135 -18.52 11.06 0.40
C ASP A 135 -17.87 11.24 -0.99
N ILE A 136 -16.52 11.25 -1.00
CA ILE A 136 -15.75 11.35 -2.24
C ILE A 136 -15.71 9.99 -2.94
N LEU A 137 -16.21 9.98 -4.17
CA LEU A 137 -16.27 8.79 -5.01
C LEU A 137 -15.04 8.65 -5.89
N ASP A 138 -14.53 9.79 -6.43
CA ASP A 138 -13.37 9.80 -7.31
C ASP A 138 -12.67 11.17 -7.29
N LEU A 139 -11.42 11.20 -7.76
CA LEU A 139 -10.56 12.38 -7.78
C LEU A 139 -9.93 12.58 -9.15
N CYS A 140 -9.80 13.84 -9.55
CA CYS A 140 -8.94 14.25 -10.63
C CYS A 140 -8.08 15.43 -10.16
N VAL A 141 -6.75 15.27 -10.26
CA VAL A 141 -5.81 16.31 -9.84
C VAL A 141 -5.14 16.90 -11.08
N THR A 142 -5.29 18.21 -11.25
CA THR A 142 -4.58 18.98 -12.26
C THR A 142 -3.41 19.72 -11.62
N LYS A 143 -2.66 20.50 -12.42
CA LYS A 143 -1.51 21.26 -11.92
C LYS A 143 -1.86 22.18 -10.76
N ASP A 144 -3.06 22.81 -10.80
CA ASP A 144 -3.41 23.90 -9.87
C ASP A 144 -4.74 23.64 -9.12
N LYS A 145 -5.44 22.53 -9.42
CA LYS A 145 -6.76 22.23 -8.87
C LYS A 145 -6.97 20.77 -8.62
N ILE A 146 -7.74 20.48 -7.60
CA ILE A 146 -8.27 19.16 -7.33
C ILE A 146 -9.76 19.18 -7.58
N TYR A 147 -10.24 18.24 -8.37
CA TYR A 147 -11.65 18.01 -8.60
C TYR A 147 -12.04 16.71 -7.91
N ALA A 148 -13.06 16.77 -7.10
CA ALA A 148 -13.63 15.59 -6.45
C ALA A 148 -15.05 15.36 -6.98
N ILE A 149 -15.37 14.11 -7.26
CA ILE A 149 -16.74 13.67 -7.53
C ILE A 149 -17.32 13.18 -6.21
N THR A 150 -18.46 13.74 -5.83
CA THR A 150 -19.23 13.32 -4.65
C THR A 150 -20.62 12.85 -5.06
N SER A 151 -21.36 12.26 -4.15
CA SER A 151 -22.77 11.88 -4.38
C SER A 151 -23.69 13.08 -4.68
N GLN A 152 -23.26 14.30 -4.32
CA GLN A 152 -24.02 15.53 -4.54
C GLN A 152 -23.57 16.30 -5.78
N GLY A 153 -22.48 15.89 -6.46
CA GLY A 153 -21.95 16.56 -7.64
C GLY A 153 -20.44 16.69 -7.64
N ALA A 154 -19.92 17.54 -8.51
CA ALA A 154 -18.47 17.79 -8.63
C ALA A 154 -18.07 19.01 -7.79
N VAL A 155 -17.02 18.87 -7.02
CA VAL A 155 -16.42 19.91 -6.19
C VAL A 155 -15.03 20.24 -6.70
N SER A 156 -14.71 21.53 -6.82
CA SER A 156 -13.38 22.01 -7.24
C SER A 156 -12.65 22.64 -6.06
N TYR A 157 -11.44 22.16 -5.79
CA TYR A 157 -10.52 22.74 -4.83
C TYR A 157 -9.46 23.57 -5.54
N THR A 158 -9.44 24.88 -5.29
CA THR A 158 -8.36 25.77 -5.71
C THR A 158 -7.51 26.11 -4.50
N HIS A 159 -6.23 25.79 -4.55
CA HIS A 159 -5.21 26.10 -3.55
C HIS A 159 -5.52 25.69 -2.11
N LEU A 160 -5.03 24.53 -1.75
CA LEU A 160 -4.66 24.27 -0.38
C LEU A 160 -3.22 24.77 -0.19
N ARG A 161 -3.02 26.05 0.06
CA ARG A 161 -1.80 26.48 0.76
C ARG A 161 -1.90 25.81 2.13
N ALA A 162 -1.01 24.84 2.38
CA ALA A 162 -0.75 24.39 3.73
C ALA A 162 -0.32 25.66 4.50
N HIS A 163 -1.15 26.16 5.37
CA HIS A 163 -0.73 27.16 6.33
C HIS A 163 0.29 26.51 7.25
N GLU A 164 1.50 27.05 7.24
CA GLU A 164 2.56 26.74 8.18
C GLU A 164 2.10 27.01 9.62
#